data_b6db132fbeb5f42851fbb616f67ec149
#
_entry.id   b6db132fbeb5f42851fbb616f67ec149
#
_cell.length_a   1.000
_cell.length_b   1.000
_cell.length_c   1.000
_cell.angle_alpha   90.00
_cell.angle_beta   90.00
_cell.angle_gamma   90.00
#
_symmetry.space_group_name_H-M   'P 1'
#
loop_
_entity.id
_entity.type
_entity.pdbx_description
1 polymer ?
#
loop_
_entity_poly.entity_id
_entity_poly.type
_entity_poly.pdbx_seq_one_letter_code
_entity_poly.pdbx_strand_id
1 'polypeptide(L)'
;MKRNKKIPALLLAAAMGISMLAGCGGKTGTDDSGSSMATSTTSATSTTSTAPDTSKEVNLVYYLWGGEGVANKDILNEINKKLKSDINATLEIKYIDWGDINTKYPLLFASGEEFDMSHASPNAPISYFTLASQGALADITDLLSSAAPTLKAAIPESTWAGTRFDSKIYGVPSLYSEFTPYGYAYSRNLTKKYGLQEINSVESMEAYMDAVIKNETYAPLNGDSNDAMNLYRMFVDLTGKYISAPGIPQEQMFLVATSPEKYSDIIHPAFTQEFEDWAVKMSEWAKKGYWPKDILSAQQGAKPNFNNAISGGFITHMADWTGNYGALKITRPDEETDFWCFAESNGKIKRKLGVENSTVVSSNSKNAARALMAIEKFMTDESYYRLMQYGIEGRQYKIVDGVSKRPDAYDEKKDGGGFSAWSLRNDKFNIPYDSEDPRRYELNNKWNKVAINDPFMGFSFDSKNVSTELSSIANVNSQLGIQIMLGKTQDPKKAVEDYRNQLKQAGVDKLIQEVKDQLSKFTPVK
;
A
#
# COMPACT_ATOMS: atom_id res chain seq x y z
N MET A 1 17.85 -30.67 41.68
CA MET A 1 17.47 -32.05 41.34
C MET A 1 17.11 -32.10 39.87
N LYS A 2 17.79 -33.00 39.15
CA LYS A 2 17.73 -33.22 37.68
C LYS A 2 16.36 -33.75 37.24
N ARG A 3 15.90 -33.35 36.03
CA ARG A 3 15.41 -34.36 35.06
C ARG A 3 15.31 -33.79 33.65
N ASN A 4 16.29 -34.15 32.82
CA ASN A 4 16.28 -34.06 31.36
C ASN A 4 15.24 -35.04 30.79
N LYS A 5 14.42 -34.62 29.81
CA LYS A 5 13.78 -35.55 28.88
C LYS A 5 14.14 -35.12 27.45
N LYS A 6 14.94 -35.95 26.80
CA LYS A 6 15.22 -35.96 25.37
C LYS A 6 14.03 -36.58 24.63
N ILE A 7 13.61 -36.02 23.52
CA ILE A 7 12.68 -36.63 22.56
C ILE A 7 13.44 -36.81 21.24
N PRO A 8 13.41 -38.00 20.62
CA PRO A 8 14.19 -38.30 19.43
C PRO A 8 13.52 -37.85 18.13
N ALA A 9 14.36 -37.47 17.18
CA ALA A 9 13.99 -37.20 15.80
C ALA A 9 13.59 -38.49 15.08
N LEU A 10 12.45 -38.49 14.40
CA LEU A 10 12.05 -39.55 13.47
C LEU A 10 12.22 -39.03 12.04
N LEU A 11 13.19 -39.61 11.34
CA LEU A 11 13.33 -39.53 9.89
C LEU A 11 12.26 -40.43 9.24
N LEU A 12 11.50 -39.90 8.31
CA LEU A 12 10.72 -40.71 7.38
C LEU A 12 11.07 -40.32 5.96
N ALA A 13 11.87 -41.21 5.32
CA ALA A 13 12.09 -41.24 3.89
C ALA A 13 10.94 -42.05 3.25
N ALA A 14 10.30 -41.55 2.23
CA ALA A 14 9.39 -42.31 1.38
C ALA A 14 9.73 -42.10 -0.09
N ALA A 15 9.87 -43.22 -0.75
CA ALA A 15 10.44 -43.43 -2.06
C ALA A 15 9.53 -43.00 -3.23
N MET A 16 10.19 -42.69 -4.34
CA MET A 16 9.65 -42.51 -5.69
C MET A 16 9.01 -43.80 -6.22
N GLY A 17 7.89 -43.63 -6.91
CA GLY A 17 7.32 -44.63 -7.80
C GLY A 17 7.12 -44.04 -9.20
N ILE A 18 8.00 -44.45 -10.10
CA ILE A 18 7.92 -44.20 -11.55
C ILE A 18 6.98 -45.24 -12.15
N SER A 19 6.03 -44.80 -12.98
CA SER A 19 5.38 -45.69 -13.95
C SER A 19 5.23 -44.99 -15.29
N MET A 20 6.12 -45.38 -16.20
CA MET A 20 5.94 -45.20 -17.64
C MET A 20 4.95 -46.27 -18.15
N LEU A 21 4.08 -45.88 -19.07
CA LEU A 21 3.48 -46.80 -20.02
C LEU A 21 3.34 -46.09 -21.37
N ALA A 22 4.08 -46.60 -22.34
CA ALA A 22 4.01 -46.30 -23.74
C ALA A 22 2.87 -47.09 -24.40
N GLY A 23 2.24 -46.53 -25.41
CA GLY A 23 1.28 -47.21 -26.28
C GLY A 23 1.24 -46.54 -27.62
N CYS A 24 1.95 -47.09 -28.58
CA CYS A 24 1.93 -46.82 -30.02
C CYS A 24 0.65 -47.38 -30.68
N GLY A 25 0.18 -46.76 -31.78
CA GLY A 25 -0.73 -47.37 -32.72
C GLY A 25 -1.27 -46.38 -33.74
N GLY A 26 -0.62 -46.32 -34.90
CA GLY A 26 -1.01 -45.51 -36.05
C GLY A 26 -2.04 -46.16 -36.97
N LYS A 27 -2.60 -45.38 -37.86
CA LYS A 27 -2.65 -45.63 -39.32
C LYS A 27 -3.38 -44.51 -40.07
N THR A 28 -2.73 -44.10 -41.09
CA THR A 28 -3.03 -43.41 -42.34
C THR A 28 -4.43 -43.65 -42.94
N GLY A 29 -4.96 -42.60 -43.57
CA GLY A 29 -6.03 -42.64 -44.57
C GLY A 29 -6.20 -41.27 -45.22
N THR A 30 -5.72 -41.14 -46.44
CA THR A 30 -5.85 -40.05 -47.42
C THR A 30 -7.25 -40.05 -48.06
N ASP A 31 -7.60 -38.87 -48.58
CA ASP A 31 -8.37 -38.45 -49.75
C ASP A 31 -9.53 -37.52 -49.38
N ASP A 32 -9.79 -36.49 -50.02
CA ASP A 32 -9.63 -35.74 -51.25
C ASP A 32 -10.87 -34.81 -51.41
N SER A 33 -10.62 -33.59 -51.87
CA SER A 33 -11.48 -32.71 -52.64
C SER A 33 -12.89 -32.32 -52.21
N GLY A 34 -13.11 -31.00 -52.11
CA GLY A 34 -14.45 -30.39 -52.17
C GLY A 34 -14.46 -28.90 -51.89
N SER A 35 -14.04 -28.08 -52.86
CA SER A 35 -14.24 -26.63 -52.87
C SER A 35 -15.73 -26.27 -52.88
N SER A 36 -16.20 -25.45 -51.92
CA SER A 36 -17.34 -24.56 -52.18
C SER A 36 -17.16 -23.27 -51.35
N MET A 37 -16.98 -22.16 -52.06
CA MET A 37 -17.08 -20.80 -51.57
C MET A 37 -18.48 -20.58 -50.99
N ALA A 38 -18.55 -20.38 -49.68
CA ALA A 38 -19.71 -19.78 -49.05
C ALA A 38 -19.33 -18.38 -48.57
N THR A 39 -19.91 -17.39 -49.20
CA THR A 39 -19.87 -15.98 -48.82
C THR A 39 -20.49 -15.84 -47.44
N SER A 40 -19.69 -15.70 -46.41
CA SER A 40 -20.18 -15.38 -45.06
C SER A 40 -20.40 -13.88 -44.97
N THR A 41 -21.64 -13.48 -45.06
CA THR A 41 -22.15 -12.18 -44.60
C THR A 41 -21.85 -12.08 -43.12
N THR A 42 -20.92 -11.19 -42.74
CA THR A 42 -20.63 -10.84 -41.36
C THR A 42 -21.81 -10.06 -40.81
N SER A 43 -22.74 -10.77 -40.16
CA SER A 43 -23.74 -10.15 -39.30
C SER A 43 -22.99 -9.65 -38.06
N ALA A 44 -22.85 -8.35 -37.92
CA ALA A 44 -22.47 -7.72 -36.68
C ALA A 44 -23.54 -8.07 -35.63
N THR A 45 -23.26 -9.10 -34.83
CA THR A 45 -24.07 -9.41 -33.64
C THR A 45 -23.76 -8.32 -32.61
N SER A 46 -24.68 -7.36 -32.48
CA SER A 46 -24.72 -6.49 -31.33
C SER A 46 -24.97 -7.38 -30.12
N THR A 47 -23.93 -7.68 -29.36
CA THR A 47 -24.03 -8.30 -28.02
C THR A 47 -24.76 -7.32 -27.12
N THR A 48 -26.08 -7.44 -27.03
CA THR A 48 -26.87 -6.85 -25.95
C THR A 48 -26.39 -7.53 -24.68
N SER A 49 -25.62 -6.80 -23.86
CA SER A 49 -25.18 -7.24 -22.53
C SER A 49 -26.40 -7.45 -21.66
N THR A 50 -26.84 -8.68 -21.50
CA THR A 50 -27.93 -9.04 -20.58
C THR A 50 -27.42 -8.89 -19.16
N ALA A 51 -28.20 -8.21 -18.29
CA ALA A 51 -27.91 -8.10 -16.87
C ALA A 51 -27.74 -9.52 -16.26
N PRO A 52 -26.85 -9.68 -15.25
CA PRO A 52 -26.64 -10.96 -14.59
C PRO A 52 -27.92 -11.50 -13.95
N ASP A 53 -28.09 -12.83 -14.01
CA ASP A 53 -29.23 -13.50 -13.36
C ASP A 53 -29.15 -13.36 -11.84
N THR A 54 -30.19 -12.78 -11.23
CA THR A 54 -30.33 -12.60 -9.78
C THR A 54 -31.42 -13.49 -9.16
N SER A 55 -31.93 -14.47 -9.90
CA SER A 55 -33.04 -15.35 -9.44
C SER A 55 -32.66 -16.22 -8.25
N LYS A 56 -31.39 -16.61 -8.13
CA LYS A 56 -30.88 -17.39 -6.99
C LYS A 56 -30.16 -16.49 -5.99
N GLU A 57 -30.45 -16.71 -4.72
CA GLU A 57 -29.69 -16.08 -3.62
C GLU A 57 -28.27 -16.62 -3.59
N VAL A 58 -27.28 -15.72 -3.35
CA VAL A 58 -25.88 -16.07 -3.20
C VAL A 58 -25.31 -15.43 -1.93
N ASN A 59 -24.39 -16.12 -1.27
CA ASN A 59 -23.58 -15.55 -0.20
C ASN A 59 -22.22 -15.16 -0.78
N LEU A 60 -21.85 -13.89 -0.67
CA LEU A 60 -20.56 -13.34 -1.12
C LEU A 60 -19.59 -13.30 0.06
N VAL A 61 -18.38 -13.81 -0.11
CA VAL A 61 -17.32 -13.76 0.90
C VAL A 61 -16.28 -12.70 0.52
N TYR A 62 -16.07 -11.73 1.42
CA TYR A 62 -15.12 -10.63 1.20
C TYR A 62 -14.04 -10.62 2.29
N TYR A 63 -12.77 -10.80 1.88
CA TYR A 63 -11.62 -10.71 2.76
C TYR A 63 -11.10 -9.27 2.84
N LEU A 64 -11.08 -8.70 4.05
CA LEU A 64 -10.53 -7.39 4.37
C LEU A 64 -9.33 -7.51 5.32
N TRP A 65 -8.49 -6.48 5.34
CA TRP A 65 -7.35 -6.40 6.26
C TRP A 65 -7.75 -5.68 7.55
N GLY A 66 -7.28 -6.20 8.68
CA GLY A 66 -7.59 -5.68 10.00
C GLY A 66 -8.39 -6.66 10.85
N GLY A 67 -9.08 -6.15 11.86
CA GLY A 67 -9.88 -6.93 12.80
C GLY A 67 -11.37 -6.60 12.75
N GLU A 68 -12.18 -7.48 13.29
CA GLU A 68 -13.62 -7.28 13.41
C GLU A 68 -13.93 -6.29 14.54
N GLY A 69 -14.65 -5.22 14.23
CA GLY A 69 -15.21 -4.30 15.23
C GLY A 69 -16.44 -4.88 15.93
N VAL A 70 -16.70 -4.44 17.16
CA VAL A 70 -17.76 -4.97 18.03
C VAL A 70 -19.15 -4.88 17.38
N ALA A 71 -19.43 -3.78 16.65
CA ALA A 71 -20.70 -3.53 15.99
C ALA A 71 -20.72 -3.97 14.50
N ASN A 72 -19.65 -4.58 13.97
CA ASN A 72 -19.58 -4.94 12.55
C ASN A 72 -20.71 -5.86 12.12
N LYS A 73 -21.13 -6.77 12.99
CA LYS A 73 -22.25 -7.68 12.73
C LYS A 73 -23.58 -6.92 12.51
N ASP A 74 -23.84 -5.89 13.30
CA ASP A 74 -25.07 -5.10 13.18
C ASP A 74 -25.05 -4.29 11.89
N ILE A 75 -23.91 -3.67 11.56
CA ILE A 75 -23.73 -2.91 10.32
C ILE A 75 -23.91 -3.86 9.12
N LEU A 76 -23.30 -5.04 9.17
CA LEU A 76 -23.41 -6.05 8.11
C LEU A 76 -24.85 -6.55 7.92
N ASN A 77 -25.63 -6.66 8.99
CA ASN A 77 -27.05 -6.99 8.91
C ASN A 77 -27.85 -5.96 8.10
N GLU A 78 -27.58 -4.65 8.30
CA GLU A 78 -28.23 -3.60 7.51
C GLU A 78 -27.81 -3.65 6.03
N ILE A 79 -26.52 -3.88 5.76
CA ILE A 79 -26.01 -4.09 4.39
C ILE A 79 -26.71 -5.28 3.74
N ASN A 80 -26.83 -6.41 4.45
CA ASN A 80 -27.41 -7.64 3.93
C ASN A 80 -28.92 -7.53 3.64
N LYS A 81 -29.67 -6.77 4.44
CA LYS A 81 -31.08 -6.47 4.14
C LYS A 81 -31.21 -5.78 2.78
N LYS A 82 -30.33 -4.79 2.50
CA LYS A 82 -30.32 -4.05 1.24
C LYS A 82 -29.85 -4.92 0.08
N LEU A 83 -28.72 -5.66 0.22
CA LEU A 83 -28.19 -6.52 -0.81
C LEU A 83 -29.18 -7.62 -1.22
N LYS A 84 -29.90 -8.19 -0.24
CA LYS A 84 -30.91 -9.20 -0.51
C LYS A 84 -32.06 -8.64 -1.34
N SER A 85 -32.52 -7.42 -1.02
CA SER A 85 -33.56 -6.72 -1.78
C SER A 85 -33.12 -6.37 -3.20
N ASP A 86 -31.91 -5.82 -3.33
CA ASP A 86 -31.47 -5.18 -4.58
C ASP A 86 -30.87 -6.14 -5.59
N ILE A 87 -30.11 -7.12 -5.10
CA ILE A 87 -29.35 -8.05 -5.96
C ILE A 87 -29.47 -9.52 -5.54
N ASN A 88 -30.38 -9.85 -4.63
CA ASN A 88 -30.58 -11.21 -4.08
C ASN A 88 -29.26 -11.86 -3.62
N ALA A 89 -28.48 -11.11 -2.80
CA ALA A 89 -27.21 -11.55 -2.24
C ALA A 89 -27.10 -11.21 -0.76
N THR A 90 -26.26 -11.96 -0.06
CA THR A 90 -25.75 -11.61 1.27
C THR A 90 -24.23 -11.49 1.23
N LEU A 91 -23.65 -10.79 2.18
CA LEU A 91 -22.22 -10.57 2.34
C LEU A 91 -21.75 -11.15 3.68
N GLU A 92 -20.68 -11.91 3.63
CA GLU A 92 -19.88 -12.32 4.77
C GLU A 92 -18.51 -11.62 4.68
N ILE A 93 -18.09 -10.94 5.74
CA ILE A 93 -16.76 -10.31 5.80
C ILE A 93 -15.86 -11.16 6.69
N LYS A 94 -14.71 -11.53 6.15
CA LYS A 94 -13.62 -12.20 6.86
C LYS A 94 -12.42 -11.25 6.97
N TYR A 95 -11.64 -11.40 8.03
CA TYR A 95 -10.51 -10.50 8.29
C TYR A 95 -9.18 -11.25 8.26
N ILE A 96 -8.18 -10.58 7.74
CA ILE A 96 -6.76 -10.95 7.90
C ILE A 96 -6.13 -9.91 8.80
N ASP A 97 -5.79 -10.31 10.01
CA ASP A 97 -5.17 -9.43 11.01
C ASP A 97 -3.82 -8.89 10.52
N TRP A 98 -3.49 -7.66 10.93
CA TRP A 98 -2.24 -7.01 10.55
C TRP A 98 -0.98 -7.80 10.92
N GLY A 99 -1.00 -8.51 12.06
CA GLY A 99 0.10 -9.37 12.48
C GLY A 99 0.31 -10.60 11.59
N ASP A 100 -0.74 -11.02 10.88
CA ASP A 100 -0.75 -12.24 10.06
C ASP A 100 -0.69 -11.97 8.55
N ILE A 101 -0.77 -10.69 8.14
CA ILE A 101 -0.99 -10.32 6.74
C ILE A 101 0.09 -10.89 5.80
N ASN A 102 1.35 -10.90 6.22
CA ASN A 102 2.47 -11.38 5.42
C ASN A 102 2.42 -12.89 5.15
N THR A 103 1.71 -13.64 5.99
CA THR A 103 1.60 -15.11 5.88
C THR A 103 0.25 -15.55 5.35
N LYS A 104 -0.85 -15.03 5.90
CA LYS A 104 -2.21 -15.47 5.57
C LYS A 104 -2.70 -14.90 4.24
N TYR A 105 -2.31 -13.68 3.87
CA TYR A 105 -2.79 -13.08 2.63
C TYR A 105 -2.28 -13.81 1.38
N PRO A 106 -0.98 -14.13 1.22
CA PRO A 106 -0.52 -14.98 0.12
C PRO A 106 -1.14 -16.38 0.14
N LEU A 107 -1.31 -16.96 1.33
CA LEU A 107 -1.90 -18.29 1.49
C LEU A 107 -3.38 -18.33 1.05
N LEU A 108 -4.15 -17.28 1.27
CA LEU A 108 -5.54 -17.17 0.82
C LEU A 108 -5.68 -17.47 -0.67
N PHE A 109 -4.81 -16.87 -1.51
CA PHE A 109 -4.84 -17.09 -2.96
C PHE A 109 -4.22 -18.43 -3.40
N ALA A 110 -3.27 -18.95 -2.64
CA ALA A 110 -2.57 -20.20 -2.96
C ALA A 110 -3.30 -21.45 -2.50
N SER A 111 -4.19 -21.35 -1.50
CA SER A 111 -4.87 -22.51 -0.88
C SER A 111 -5.99 -23.12 -1.72
N GLY A 112 -6.50 -22.38 -2.72
CA GLY A 112 -7.70 -22.76 -3.47
C GLY A 112 -8.99 -22.53 -2.66
N GLU A 113 -8.94 -21.80 -1.56
CA GLU A 113 -10.13 -21.41 -0.78
C GLU A 113 -11.13 -20.67 -1.66
N GLU A 114 -12.40 -21.02 -1.53
CA GLU A 114 -13.47 -20.38 -2.27
C GLU A 114 -13.88 -19.08 -1.55
N PHE A 115 -13.60 -17.96 -2.17
CA PHE A 115 -14.04 -16.61 -1.75
C PHE A 115 -14.33 -15.77 -2.97
N ASP A 116 -15.07 -14.66 -2.80
CA ASP A 116 -15.50 -13.84 -3.94
C ASP A 116 -14.64 -12.59 -4.10
N MET A 117 -14.35 -11.87 -3.03
CA MET A 117 -13.67 -10.57 -3.08
C MET A 117 -12.53 -10.49 -2.06
N SER A 118 -11.52 -9.70 -2.40
CA SER A 118 -10.47 -9.31 -1.46
C SER A 118 -9.95 -7.90 -1.77
N HIS A 119 -9.41 -7.24 -0.75
CA HIS A 119 -8.58 -6.06 -0.95
C HIS A 119 -7.26 -6.47 -1.63
N ALA A 120 -6.77 -5.68 -2.56
CA ALA A 120 -5.48 -5.88 -3.21
C ALA A 120 -4.77 -4.55 -3.46
N SER A 121 -3.43 -4.60 -3.49
CA SER A 121 -2.54 -3.46 -3.71
C SER A 121 -1.26 -3.91 -4.42
N PRO A 122 -0.61 -3.06 -5.21
CA PRO A 122 0.74 -3.32 -5.72
C PRO A 122 1.77 -3.53 -4.60
N ASN A 123 1.53 -2.94 -3.44
CA ASN A 123 2.41 -2.98 -2.26
C ASN A 123 1.97 -4.02 -1.21
N ALA A 124 1.01 -4.89 -1.53
CA ALA A 124 0.59 -5.98 -0.66
C ALA A 124 1.69 -7.06 -0.53
N PRO A 125 1.64 -7.94 0.48
CA PRO A 125 2.60 -9.06 0.64
C PRO A 125 2.75 -9.95 -0.59
N ILE A 126 1.68 -10.09 -1.38
CA ILE A 126 1.72 -10.53 -2.77
C ILE A 126 1.05 -9.46 -3.62
N SER A 127 1.78 -8.91 -4.58
CA SER A 127 1.34 -7.76 -5.36
C SER A 127 0.11 -8.09 -6.21
N TYR A 128 -0.77 -7.09 -6.41
CA TYR A 128 -1.90 -7.17 -7.34
C TYR A 128 -1.49 -7.74 -8.71
N PHE A 129 -0.39 -7.24 -9.29
CA PHE A 129 0.08 -7.68 -10.61
C PHE A 129 0.62 -9.11 -10.58
N THR A 130 1.25 -9.52 -9.48
CA THR A 130 1.67 -10.92 -9.29
C THR A 130 0.47 -11.85 -9.25
N LEU A 131 -0.59 -11.49 -8.50
CA LEU A 131 -1.83 -12.26 -8.45
C LEU A 131 -2.49 -12.37 -9.83
N ALA A 132 -2.55 -11.25 -10.60
CA ALA A 132 -3.08 -11.26 -11.95
C ALA A 132 -2.26 -12.17 -12.88
N SER A 133 -0.92 -12.07 -12.85
CA SER A 133 -0.03 -12.89 -13.68
C SER A 133 -0.10 -14.39 -13.36
N GLN A 134 -0.41 -14.75 -12.11
CA GLN A 134 -0.55 -16.13 -11.66
C GLN A 134 -1.96 -16.71 -11.95
N GLY A 135 -2.89 -15.89 -12.49
CA GLY A 135 -4.27 -16.32 -12.73
C GLY A 135 -5.10 -16.49 -11.45
N ALA A 136 -4.68 -15.88 -10.35
CA ALA A 136 -5.41 -15.94 -9.08
C ALA A 136 -6.63 -15.00 -9.05
N LEU A 137 -6.71 -14.06 -9.99
CA LEU A 137 -7.79 -13.07 -10.10
C LEU A 137 -8.68 -13.36 -11.30
N ALA A 138 -9.96 -13.08 -11.19
CA ALA A 138 -10.90 -13.14 -12.29
C ALA A 138 -10.67 -11.98 -13.28
N ASP A 139 -10.66 -12.29 -14.58
CA ASP A 139 -10.76 -11.27 -15.63
C ASP A 139 -12.19 -10.68 -15.62
N ILE A 140 -12.30 -9.41 -15.22
CA ILE A 140 -13.59 -8.72 -15.10
C ILE A 140 -13.87 -7.79 -16.30
N THR A 141 -13.03 -7.77 -17.32
CA THR A 141 -13.07 -6.81 -18.43
C THR A 141 -14.46 -6.75 -19.08
N ASP A 142 -14.98 -7.90 -19.49
CA ASP A 142 -16.28 -7.98 -20.17
C ASP A 142 -17.45 -7.90 -19.17
N LEU A 143 -17.27 -8.44 -17.95
CA LEU A 143 -18.30 -8.45 -16.92
C LEU A 143 -18.67 -7.05 -16.44
N LEU A 144 -17.74 -6.08 -16.45
CA LEU A 144 -18.00 -4.71 -16.02
C LEU A 144 -19.18 -4.07 -16.76
N SER A 145 -19.34 -4.33 -18.03
CA SER A 145 -20.41 -3.73 -18.85
C SER A 145 -21.80 -4.28 -18.51
N SER A 146 -21.90 -5.54 -18.07
CA SER A 146 -23.16 -6.20 -17.75
C SER A 146 -23.51 -6.17 -16.26
N ALA A 147 -22.49 -6.32 -15.40
CA ALA A 147 -22.68 -6.48 -13.96
C ALA A 147 -22.49 -5.17 -13.16
N ALA A 148 -21.70 -4.22 -13.68
CA ALA A 148 -21.39 -2.98 -12.98
C ALA A 148 -21.26 -1.77 -13.95
N PRO A 149 -22.28 -1.48 -14.77
CA PRO A 149 -22.21 -0.42 -15.79
C PRO A 149 -22.07 0.99 -15.21
N THR A 150 -22.71 1.25 -14.08
CA THR A 150 -22.63 2.56 -13.37
C THR A 150 -21.22 2.77 -12.83
N LEU A 151 -20.63 1.76 -12.23
CA LEU A 151 -19.27 1.79 -11.72
C LEU A 151 -18.26 1.96 -12.86
N LYS A 152 -18.44 1.21 -13.96
CA LYS A 152 -17.60 1.33 -15.15
C LYS A 152 -17.58 2.76 -15.68
N ALA A 153 -18.73 3.40 -15.76
CA ALA A 153 -18.86 4.78 -16.23
C ALA A 153 -18.33 5.83 -15.23
N ALA A 154 -18.42 5.55 -13.93
CA ALA A 154 -17.97 6.46 -12.87
C ALA A 154 -16.43 6.53 -12.74
N ILE A 155 -15.73 5.47 -13.12
CA ILE A 155 -14.26 5.39 -13.03
C ILE A 155 -13.64 5.88 -14.34
N PRO A 156 -12.77 6.92 -14.33
CA PRO A 156 -12.08 7.38 -15.52
C PRO A 156 -11.21 6.30 -16.17
N GLU A 157 -11.12 6.30 -17.52
CA GLU A 157 -10.31 5.30 -18.25
C GLU A 157 -8.82 5.34 -17.82
N SER A 158 -8.29 6.52 -17.50
CA SER A 158 -6.94 6.65 -16.95
C SER A 158 -6.75 5.92 -15.62
N THR A 159 -7.81 5.79 -14.81
CA THR A 159 -7.78 5.03 -13.55
C THR A 159 -7.92 3.54 -13.82
N TRP A 160 -8.80 3.12 -14.77
CA TRP A 160 -8.88 1.74 -15.22
C TRP A 160 -7.56 1.24 -15.83
N ALA A 161 -6.85 2.11 -16.56
CA ALA A 161 -5.55 1.76 -17.14
C ALA A 161 -4.55 1.29 -16.08
N GLY A 162 -4.60 1.84 -14.84
CA GLY A 162 -3.77 1.43 -13.72
C GLY A 162 -4.05 0.01 -13.20
N THR A 163 -5.21 -0.57 -13.49
CA THR A 163 -5.58 -1.93 -13.07
C THR A 163 -5.45 -2.96 -14.19
N ARG A 164 -4.95 -2.57 -15.36
CA ARG A 164 -4.76 -3.50 -16.48
C ARG A 164 -3.48 -4.31 -16.32
N PHE A 165 -3.60 -5.59 -16.60
CA PHE A 165 -2.49 -6.51 -16.80
C PHE A 165 -2.78 -7.29 -18.10
N ASP A 166 -1.83 -7.33 -19.04
CA ASP A 166 -2.01 -7.93 -20.37
C ASP A 166 -3.31 -7.47 -21.05
N SER A 167 -3.59 -6.16 -21.02
CA SER A 167 -4.79 -5.50 -21.57
C SER A 167 -6.11 -5.84 -20.88
N LYS A 168 -6.13 -6.71 -19.87
CA LYS A 168 -7.31 -7.13 -19.12
C LYS A 168 -7.38 -6.42 -17.76
N ILE A 169 -8.61 -6.29 -17.26
CA ILE A 169 -8.89 -5.68 -15.95
C ILE A 169 -9.13 -6.79 -14.93
N TYR A 170 -8.38 -6.78 -13.82
CA TYR A 170 -8.47 -7.79 -12.76
C TYR A 170 -8.93 -7.24 -11.40
N GLY A 171 -9.15 -5.94 -11.29
CA GLY A 171 -9.61 -5.31 -10.07
C GLY A 171 -10.32 -3.99 -10.29
N VAL A 172 -11.18 -3.65 -9.37
CA VAL A 172 -11.88 -2.37 -9.32
C VAL A 172 -11.06 -1.40 -8.50
N PRO A 173 -10.52 -0.30 -9.08
CA PRO A 173 -9.74 0.69 -8.35
C PRO A 173 -10.63 1.56 -7.47
N SER A 174 -10.10 2.06 -6.36
CA SER A 174 -10.79 3.06 -5.56
C SER A 174 -10.94 4.39 -6.30
N LEU A 175 -12.00 5.12 -6.00
CA LEU A 175 -12.25 6.49 -6.49
C LEU A 175 -11.85 7.56 -5.46
N TYR A 176 -10.89 7.24 -4.61
CA TYR A 176 -10.41 8.12 -3.57
C TYR A 176 -9.02 8.66 -3.90
N SER A 177 -8.91 9.99 -3.96
CA SER A 177 -7.63 10.69 -4.17
C SER A 177 -6.81 10.64 -2.90
N GLU A 178 -5.73 9.87 -2.90
CA GLU A 178 -4.82 9.76 -1.77
C GLU A 178 -3.41 10.19 -2.15
N PHE A 179 -2.84 11.04 -1.29
CA PHE A 179 -1.44 11.43 -1.36
C PHE A 179 -0.73 11.02 -0.08
N THR A 180 0.42 10.42 -0.24
CA THR A 180 1.26 10.02 0.90
C THR A 180 2.70 10.49 0.74
N PRO A 181 2.93 11.79 0.40
CA PRO A 181 4.28 12.29 0.40
C PRO A 181 4.80 12.31 1.83
N TYR A 182 6.09 12.04 1.97
CA TYR A 182 6.76 12.08 3.28
C TYR A 182 7.10 13.50 3.67
N GLY A 183 7.17 13.73 4.97
CA GLY A 183 7.50 15.01 5.56
C GLY A 183 7.85 14.90 7.03
N TYR A 184 8.16 16.03 7.61
CA TYR A 184 8.43 16.18 9.03
C TYR A 184 7.21 16.78 9.72
N ALA A 185 6.57 15.99 10.59
CA ALA A 185 5.52 16.43 11.49
C ALA A 185 6.16 16.96 12.78
N TYR A 186 5.80 18.17 13.21
CA TYR A 186 6.44 18.84 14.34
C TYR A 186 5.45 19.64 15.18
N SER A 187 5.87 20.01 16.41
CA SER A 187 5.10 20.83 17.34
C SER A 187 5.17 22.31 16.97
N ARG A 188 4.02 22.92 16.60
CA ARG A 188 3.90 24.38 16.47
C ARG A 188 4.00 25.09 17.81
N ASN A 189 3.60 24.44 18.88
CA ASN A 189 3.75 25.03 20.22
C ASN A 189 5.22 25.24 20.57
N LEU A 190 6.10 24.31 20.17
CA LEU A 190 7.53 24.47 20.37
C LEU A 190 8.14 25.54 19.44
N THR A 191 7.73 25.62 18.17
CA THR A 191 8.20 26.70 17.30
C THR A 191 7.81 28.08 17.84
N LYS A 192 6.57 28.23 18.31
CA LYS A 192 6.11 29.48 18.96
C LYS A 192 6.90 29.76 20.25
N LYS A 193 7.07 28.72 21.11
CA LYS A 193 7.80 28.82 22.39
C LYS A 193 9.24 29.31 22.19
N TYR A 194 9.90 28.89 21.11
CA TYR A 194 11.30 29.23 20.84
C TYR A 194 11.47 30.42 19.89
N GLY A 195 10.37 31.04 19.43
CA GLY A 195 10.42 32.17 18.50
C GLY A 195 10.93 31.80 17.11
N LEU A 196 10.71 30.56 16.67
CA LEU A 196 11.13 30.05 15.37
C LEU A 196 10.05 30.27 14.31
N GLN A 197 10.47 30.35 13.05
CA GLN A 197 9.58 30.32 11.90
C GLN A 197 9.08 28.90 11.62
N GLU A 198 8.10 28.78 10.71
CA GLU A 198 7.63 27.48 10.19
C GLU A 198 8.77 26.72 9.51
N ILE A 199 8.77 25.39 9.68
CA ILE A 199 9.78 24.53 9.07
C ILE A 199 9.43 24.31 7.59
N ASN A 200 10.33 24.72 6.70
CA ASN A 200 10.18 24.60 5.25
C ASN A 200 11.46 24.23 4.51
N SER A 201 12.53 23.96 5.26
CA SER A 201 13.84 23.54 4.73
C SER A 201 14.60 22.71 5.75
N VAL A 202 15.70 22.08 5.31
CA VAL A 202 16.60 21.33 6.20
C VAL A 202 17.18 22.25 7.27
N GLU A 203 17.57 23.47 6.91
CA GLU A 203 18.16 24.44 7.83
C GLU A 203 17.16 24.88 8.92
N SER A 204 15.89 25.13 8.56
CA SER A 204 14.85 25.46 9.54
C SER A 204 14.48 24.26 10.42
N MET A 205 14.53 23.04 9.89
CA MET A 205 14.38 21.80 10.67
C MET A 205 15.54 21.62 11.67
N GLU A 206 16.79 21.83 11.21
CA GLU A 206 17.97 21.79 12.09
C GLU A 206 17.88 22.84 13.22
N ALA A 207 17.49 24.07 12.90
CA ALA A 207 17.31 25.13 13.91
C ALA A 207 16.24 24.74 14.95
N TYR A 208 15.16 24.12 14.51
CA TYR A 208 14.14 23.61 15.42
C TYR A 208 14.69 22.47 16.29
N MET A 209 15.38 21.49 15.71
CA MET A 209 15.97 20.38 16.46
C MET A 209 17.03 20.83 17.46
N ASP A 210 17.86 21.78 17.08
CA ASP A 210 18.86 22.40 17.99
C ASP A 210 18.17 23.13 19.17
N ALA A 211 17.04 23.80 18.92
CA ALA A 211 16.26 24.45 19.99
C ALA A 211 15.61 23.42 20.93
N VAL A 212 15.08 22.30 20.40
CA VAL A 212 14.54 21.21 21.23
C VAL A 212 15.63 20.63 22.13
N ILE A 213 16.81 20.30 21.59
CA ILE A 213 17.93 19.76 22.40
C ILE A 213 18.35 20.74 23.51
N LYS A 214 18.36 22.02 23.22
CA LYS A 214 18.78 23.05 24.19
C LYS A 214 17.79 23.22 25.32
N ASN A 215 16.50 23.03 25.10
CA ASN A 215 15.44 23.46 26.00
C ASN A 215 14.57 22.32 26.55
N GLU A 216 14.61 21.13 25.94
CA GLU A 216 13.84 19.96 26.36
C GLU A 216 14.75 18.83 26.87
N THR A 217 14.17 17.86 27.57
CA THR A 217 14.91 16.72 28.15
C THR A 217 14.96 15.48 27.24
N TYR A 218 14.43 15.59 26.03
CA TYR A 218 14.30 14.50 25.06
C TYR A 218 14.89 14.88 23.69
N ALA A 219 15.19 13.88 22.90
CA ALA A 219 15.67 14.10 21.55
C ALA A 219 14.54 14.59 20.62
N PRO A 220 14.81 15.49 19.64
CA PRO A 220 13.80 16.00 18.71
C PRO A 220 13.18 14.92 17.81
N LEU A 221 13.93 13.88 17.47
CA LEU A 221 13.47 12.66 16.78
C LEU A 221 13.69 11.46 17.70
N ASN A 222 12.94 11.39 18.80
CA ASN A 222 13.05 10.29 19.76
C ASN A 222 12.31 9.05 19.26
N GLY A 223 13.00 8.21 18.50
CA GLY A 223 12.44 7.07 17.80
C GLY A 223 13.23 5.78 17.95
N ASP A 224 13.03 4.86 17.01
CA ASP A 224 13.67 3.55 16.94
C ASP A 224 14.38 3.31 15.59
N SER A 225 14.89 2.09 15.39
CA SER A 225 15.64 1.74 14.18
C SER A 225 14.81 1.83 12.87
N ASN A 226 13.48 1.81 12.94
CA ASN A 226 12.61 1.95 11.77
C ASN A 226 12.66 3.37 11.18
N ASP A 227 13.05 4.36 11.98
CA ASP A 227 13.21 5.74 11.51
C ASP A 227 14.35 5.88 10.48
N ALA A 228 15.26 4.92 10.38
CA ALA A 228 16.26 4.87 9.31
C ALA A 228 15.62 4.89 7.90
N MET A 229 14.50 4.18 7.72
CA MET A 229 13.77 4.18 6.46
C MET A 229 13.08 5.52 6.18
N ASN A 230 12.61 6.19 7.21
CA ASN A 230 12.02 7.53 7.08
C ASN A 230 13.09 8.57 6.69
N LEU A 231 14.28 8.49 7.26
CA LEU A 231 15.43 9.32 6.88
C LEU A 231 15.92 9.02 5.45
N TYR A 232 15.87 7.77 5.00
CA TYR A 232 16.16 7.41 3.61
C TYR A 232 15.13 8.00 2.64
N ARG A 233 13.84 7.95 2.97
CA ARG A 233 12.78 8.59 2.17
C ARG A 233 12.94 10.11 2.12
N MET A 234 13.29 10.72 3.25
CA MET A 234 13.64 12.13 3.31
C MET A 234 14.79 12.45 2.35
N PHE A 235 15.86 11.65 2.33
CA PHE A 235 16.96 11.80 1.38
C PHE A 235 16.48 11.75 -0.07
N VAL A 236 15.72 10.74 -0.45
CA VAL A 236 15.21 10.58 -1.81
C VAL A 236 14.35 11.76 -2.23
N ASP A 237 13.41 12.17 -1.38
CA ASP A 237 12.48 13.26 -1.69
C ASP A 237 13.20 14.62 -1.75
N LEU A 238 14.12 14.91 -0.82
CA LEU A 238 14.85 16.19 -0.78
C LEU A 238 15.82 16.38 -1.93
N THR A 239 16.44 15.31 -2.44
CA THR A 239 17.34 15.46 -3.61
C THR A 239 16.61 15.97 -4.85
N GLY A 240 15.30 15.72 -4.96
CA GLY A 240 14.50 16.12 -6.10
C GLY A 240 14.92 15.49 -7.44
N LYS A 241 15.93 14.62 -7.43
CA LYS A 241 16.45 13.93 -8.61
C LYS A 241 15.77 12.58 -8.79
N TYR A 242 15.57 11.85 -7.71
CA TYR A 242 15.23 10.45 -7.73
C TYR A 242 13.73 10.19 -7.65
N ILE A 243 13.31 9.11 -8.28
CA ILE A 243 11.98 8.49 -8.09
C ILE A 243 12.19 7.10 -7.54
N SER A 244 11.62 6.80 -6.37
CA SER A 244 11.63 5.44 -5.83
C SER A 244 10.98 4.47 -6.81
N ALA A 245 11.65 3.35 -7.09
CA ALA A 245 11.12 2.29 -7.94
C ALA A 245 10.20 1.38 -7.12
N PRO A 246 8.88 1.45 -7.28
CA PRO A 246 7.94 0.58 -6.58
C PRO A 246 7.99 -0.85 -7.11
N GLY A 247 7.47 -1.79 -6.31
CA GLY A 247 7.40 -3.20 -6.66
C GLY A 247 8.66 -4.01 -6.33
N ILE A 248 9.70 -3.35 -5.82
CA ILE A 248 10.82 -4.02 -5.16
C ILE A 248 10.50 -4.00 -3.67
N PRO A 249 10.64 -5.12 -2.93
CA PRO A 249 10.25 -5.19 -1.52
C PRO A 249 10.77 -4.03 -0.69
N GLN A 250 9.88 -3.38 0.07
CA GLN A 250 10.15 -2.11 0.77
C GLN A 250 11.15 -2.20 1.93
N GLU A 251 11.43 -3.41 2.42
CA GLU A 251 12.39 -3.67 3.51
C GLU A 251 13.84 -3.42 3.09
N GLN A 252 14.03 -3.05 1.83
CA GLN A 252 15.32 -2.78 1.24
C GLN A 252 15.41 -1.29 0.95
N MET A 253 16.55 -0.69 1.19
CA MET A 253 16.79 0.67 0.74
C MET A 253 16.62 0.69 -0.76
N PHE A 254 15.57 1.36 -1.21
CA PHE A 254 14.99 1.25 -2.54
C PHE A 254 16.00 1.54 -3.64
N LEU A 255 15.89 0.79 -4.73
CA LEU A 255 16.36 1.26 -6.03
C LEU A 255 15.56 2.50 -6.44
N VAL A 256 16.20 3.38 -7.16
CA VAL A 256 15.57 4.60 -7.67
C VAL A 256 15.83 4.74 -9.16
N ALA A 257 14.90 5.37 -9.86
CA ALA A 257 15.17 5.93 -11.18
C ALA A 257 15.85 7.31 -11.03
N THR A 258 16.69 7.66 -11.98
CA THR A 258 17.44 8.93 -11.96
C THR A 258 16.56 10.15 -12.25
N SER A 259 15.40 9.97 -12.89
CA SER A 259 14.34 10.97 -13.00
C SER A 259 13.02 10.31 -13.45
N PRO A 260 11.86 11.02 -13.35
CA PRO A 260 10.59 10.51 -13.88
C PRO A 260 10.63 10.21 -15.38
N GLU A 261 11.35 11.02 -16.16
CA GLU A 261 11.47 10.87 -17.61
C GLU A 261 12.42 9.74 -18.00
N LYS A 262 13.35 9.39 -17.11
CA LYS A 262 14.30 8.28 -17.25
C LYS A 262 13.99 7.16 -16.27
N TYR A 263 12.73 6.76 -16.19
CA TYR A 263 12.26 5.77 -15.24
C TYR A 263 12.94 4.39 -15.39
N SER A 264 13.47 4.05 -16.56
CA SER A 264 14.23 2.81 -16.78
C SER A 264 15.71 2.90 -16.39
N ASP A 265 16.22 4.12 -16.11
CA ASP A 265 17.59 4.30 -15.64
C ASP A 265 17.66 4.09 -14.12
N ILE A 266 17.66 2.83 -13.72
CA ILE A 266 17.64 2.39 -12.33
C ILE A 266 19.06 2.36 -11.77
N ILE A 267 19.20 2.89 -10.57
CA ILE A 267 20.42 2.87 -9.77
C ILE A 267 20.12 2.52 -8.31
N HIS A 268 21.15 2.11 -7.57
CA HIS A 268 21.11 2.13 -6.11
C HIS A 268 21.79 3.41 -5.61
N PRO A 269 21.09 4.28 -4.84
CA PRO A 269 21.61 5.60 -4.46
C PRO A 269 22.93 5.55 -3.68
N ALA A 270 23.21 4.45 -2.97
CA ALA A 270 24.49 4.29 -2.25
C ALA A 270 25.73 4.54 -3.12
N PHE A 271 25.62 4.36 -4.46
CA PHE A 271 26.72 4.58 -5.40
C PHE A 271 26.85 6.04 -5.88
N THR A 272 26.11 6.97 -5.30
CA THR A 272 26.15 8.39 -5.63
C THR A 272 26.93 9.21 -4.60
N GLN A 273 27.37 10.40 -4.99
CA GLN A 273 28.03 11.33 -4.07
C GLN A 273 27.01 11.90 -3.07
N GLU A 274 25.78 12.16 -3.53
CA GLU A 274 24.71 12.69 -2.69
C GLU A 274 24.40 11.77 -1.49
N PHE A 275 24.49 10.47 -1.68
CA PHE A 275 24.30 9.50 -0.57
C PHE A 275 25.45 9.56 0.44
N GLU A 276 26.70 9.74 -0.04
CA GLU A 276 27.85 9.91 0.85
C GLU A 276 27.76 11.20 1.66
N ASP A 277 27.38 12.30 1.01
CA ASP A 277 27.16 13.59 1.69
C ASP A 277 26.02 13.49 2.72
N TRP A 278 24.95 12.74 2.39
CA TRP A 278 23.86 12.47 3.32
C TRP A 278 24.32 11.63 4.52
N ALA A 279 25.14 10.63 4.30
CA ALA A 279 25.70 9.81 5.39
C ALA A 279 26.55 10.65 6.35
N VAL A 280 27.33 11.61 5.83
CA VAL A 280 28.06 12.59 6.65
C VAL A 280 27.10 13.44 7.46
N LYS A 281 26.05 13.99 6.85
CA LYS A 281 25.00 14.77 7.53
C LYS A 281 24.31 13.95 8.63
N MET A 282 23.98 12.69 8.38
CA MET A 282 23.39 11.82 9.40
C MET A 282 24.33 11.58 10.59
N SER A 283 25.63 11.43 10.32
CA SER A 283 26.64 11.34 11.40
C SER A 283 26.73 12.63 12.24
N GLU A 284 26.61 13.78 11.61
CA GLU A 284 26.57 15.08 12.31
C GLU A 284 25.30 15.20 13.17
N TRP A 285 24.12 14.85 12.63
CA TRP A 285 22.86 14.87 13.35
C TRP A 285 22.87 13.91 14.55
N ALA A 286 23.43 12.71 14.41
CA ALA A 286 23.60 11.76 15.49
C ALA A 286 24.54 12.31 16.60
N LYS A 287 25.65 12.99 16.23
CA LYS A 287 26.57 13.62 17.17
C LYS A 287 25.93 14.79 17.91
N LYS A 288 25.07 15.56 17.24
CA LYS A 288 24.26 16.62 17.87
C LYS A 288 23.20 16.05 18.83
N GLY A 289 22.86 14.75 18.73
CA GLY A 289 21.86 14.11 19.58
C GLY A 289 20.42 14.30 19.08
N TYR A 290 20.20 14.47 17.80
CA TYR A 290 18.84 14.63 17.23
C TYR A 290 17.96 13.39 17.46
N TRP A 291 18.57 12.24 17.71
CA TRP A 291 17.92 11.03 18.19
C TRP A 291 18.72 10.37 19.32
N PRO A 292 18.12 9.46 20.11
CA PRO A 292 18.77 8.79 21.23
C PRO A 292 20.03 8.02 20.83
N LYS A 293 20.96 7.90 21.76
CA LYS A 293 22.19 7.10 21.53
C LYS A 293 21.88 5.62 21.28
N ASP A 294 20.83 5.11 21.90
CA ASP A 294 20.37 3.73 21.87
C ASP A 294 19.24 3.48 20.84
N ILE A 295 19.03 4.36 19.87
CA ILE A 295 17.98 4.27 18.84
C ILE A 295 17.92 2.90 18.13
N LEU A 296 19.05 2.20 17.98
CA LEU A 296 19.11 0.87 17.37
C LEU A 296 18.45 -0.23 18.22
N SER A 297 18.31 -0.01 19.54
CA SER A 297 17.69 -0.95 20.49
C SER A 297 16.40 -0.41 21.10
N ALA A 298 16.03 0.83 20.79
CA ALA A 298 14.77 1.42 21.23
C ALA A 298 13.57 0.62 20.69
N GLN A 299 12.51 0.54 21.51
CA GLN A 299 11.33 -0.28 21.19
C GLN A 299 10.13 0.55 20.74
N GLN A 300 10.25 1.88 20.75
CA GLN A 300 9.14 2.77 20.44
C GLN A 300 9.59 3.86 19.47
N GLY A 301 8.84 3.95 18.36
CA GLY A 301 9.10 4.91 17.29
C GLY A 301 8.78 6.36 17.67
N ALA A 302 9.20 7.30 16.85
CA ALA A 302 9.10 8.73 17.12
C ALA A 302 7.65 9.25 17.24
N LYS A 303 6.68 8.70 16.48
CA LYS A 303 5.27 9.13 16.56
C LYS A 303 4.61 8.83 17.91
N PRO A 304 4.65 7.60 18.45
CA PRO A 304 4.16 7.35 19.83
C PRO A 304 4.86 8.22 20.87
N ASN A 305 6.17 8.41 20.74
CA ASN A 305 6.93 9.28 21.65
C ASN A 305 6.50 10.75 21.54
N PHE A 306 6.18 11.22 20.34
CA PHE A 306 5.61 12.54 20.13
C PHE A 306 4.25 12.69 20.81
N ASN A 307 3.35 11.69 20.68
CA ASN A 307 2.06 11.70 21.35
C ASN A 307 2.18 11.71 22.88
N ASN A 308 3.24 11.13 23.41
CA ASN A 308 3.56 11.12 24.84
C ASN A 308 4.38 12.34 25.30
N ALA A 309 4.57 13.35 24.48
CA ALA A 309 5.34 14.57 24.75
C ALA A 309 6.83 14.33 25.09
N ILE A 310 7.43 13.28 24.55
CA ILE A 310 8.85 12.94 24.70
C ILE A 310 9.59 12.86 23.35
N SER A 311 9.06 13.50 22.31
CA SER A 311 9.72 13.79 21.03
C SER A 311 9.28 15.16 20.54
N GLY A 312 10.15 15.88 19.81
CA GLY A 312 9.82 17.17 19.19
C GLY A 312 9.01 17.03 17.90
N GLY A 313 9.14 15.88 17.24
CA GLY A 313 8.48 15.59 15.98
C GLY A 313 8.76 14.18 15.52
N PHE A 314 8.29 13.86 14.31
CA PHE A 314 8.50 12.56 13.67
C PHE A 314 8.42 12.69 12.15
N ILE A 315 9.15 11.84 11.43
CA ILE A 315 9.09 11.76 9.98
C ILE A 315 8.05 10.72 9.59
N THR A 316 7.09 11.11 8.79
CA THR A 316 6.00 10.23 8.34
C THR A 316 5.39 10.74 7.04
N HIS A 317 4.36 10.06 6.53
CA HIS A 317 3.59 10.58 5.40
C HIS A 317 2.35 11.38 5.85
N MET A 318 1.87 12.25 4.98
CA MET A 318 0.77 13.18 5.26
C MET A 318 -0.48 12.49 5.84
N ALA A 319 -0.89 11.37 5.27
CA ALA A 319 -2.10 10.67 5.72
C ALA A 319 -1.97 10.11 7.16
N ASP A 320 -0.76 9.69 7.56
CA ASP A 320 -0.50 9.22 8.92
C ASP A 320 -0.42 10.38 9.92
N TRP A 321 0.19 11.52 9.53
CA TRP A 321 0.19 12.74 10.34
C TRP A 321 -1.25 13.24 10.60
N THR A 322 -2.06 13.39 9.53
CA THR A 322 -3.45 13.87 9.68
C THR A 322 -4.34 12.87 10.42
N GLY A 323 -4.13 11.56 10.21
CA GLY A 323 -4.84 10.51 10.94
C GLY A 323 -4.46 10.41 12.42
N ASN A 324 -3.27 10.88 12.80
CA ASN A 324 -2.85 10.94 14.21
C ASN A 324 -3.54 12.04 15.02
N TYR A 325 -4.25 12.95 14.37
CA TYR A 325 -4.87 14.13 15.01
C TYR A 325 -5.80 13.76 16.15
N GLY A 326 -6.71 12.82 15.95
CA GLY A 326 -7.66 12.38 16.98
C GLY A 326 -6.97 11.79 18.22
N ALA A 327 -5.97 10.92 18.01
CA ALA A 327 -5.19 10.34 19.09
C ALA A 327 -4.40 11.41 19.87
N LEU A 328 -3.82 12.37 19.15
CA LEU A 328 -3.10 13.48 19.74
C LEU A 328 -4.02 14.37 20.59
N LYS A 329 -5.23 14.66 20.13
CA LYS A 329 -6.20 15.48 20.88
C LYS A 329 -6.70 14.83 22.16
N ILE A 330 -6.63 13.50 22.27
CA ILE A 330 -6.91 12.78 23.53
C ILE A 330 -5.77 12.95 24.52
N THR A 331 -4.54 12.82 24.09
CA THR A 331 -3.36 12.83 24.96
C THR A 331 -2.83 14.25 25.22
N ARG A 332 -2.93 15.13 24.22
CA ARG A 332 -2.40 16.49 24.20
C ARG A 332 -3.38 17.46 23.52
N PRO A 333 -4.54 17.79 24.15
CA PRO A 333 -5.62 18.54 23.52
C PRO A 333 -5.21 19.92 22.97
N ASP A 334 -4.24 20.58 23.62
CA ASP A 334 -3.74 21.91 23.25
C ASP A 334 -2.56 21.86 22.28
N GLU A 335 -2.13 20.67 21.86
CA GLU A 335 -1.02 20.56 20.91
C GLU A 335 -1.48 20.94 19.51
N GLU A 336 -0.76 21.88 18.92
CA GLU A 336 -0.83 22.22 17.51
C GLU A 336 0.38 21.60 16.78
N THR A 337 0.10 20.94 15.67
CA THR A 337 1.15 20.37 14.81
C THR A 337 1.18 21.03 13.46
N ASP A 338 2.32 20.90 12.79
CA ASP A 338 2.44 21.24 11.39
C ASP A 338 3.26 20.19 10.64
N PHE A 339 3.32 20.30 9.31
CA PHE A 339 3.90 19.29 8.45
C PHE A 339 4.68 19.92 7.30
N TRP A 340 5.98 19.71 7.28
CA TRP A 340 6.83 20.08 6.15
C TRP A 340 6.95 18.92 5.18
N CYS A 341 6.28 19.01 4.03
CA CYS A 341 6.33 18.01 2.95
C CYS A 341 7.65 18.13 2.16
N PHE A 342 8.47 17.08 2.15
CA PHE A 342 9.77 17.08 1.49
C PHE A 342 9.67 17.24 -0.03
N ALA A 343 8.76 16.50 -0.66
CA ALA A 343 8.58 16.50 -2.12
C ALA A 343 7.96 17.81 -2.66
N GLU A 344 7.28 18.59 -1.80
CA GLU A 344 6.66 19.84 -2.22
C GLU A 344 7.71 20.89 -2.60
N SER A 345 8.88 20.89 -1.94
CA SER A 345 9.97 21.83 -2.20
C SER A 345 10.55 21.70 -3.61
N ASN A 346 10.40 20.57 -4.27
CA ASN A 346 10.91 20.30 -5.62
C ASN A 346 9.81 19.98 -6.65
N GLY A 347 8.53 20.13 -6.27
CA GLY A 347 7.39 19.94 -7.17
C GLY A 347 7.14 18.49 -7.63
N LYS A 348 7.70 17.48 -6.94
CA LYS A 348 7.59 16.05 -7.33
C LYS A 348 6.62 15.26 -6.48
N ILE A 349 5.49 15.86 -6.14
CA ILE A 349 4.41 15.13 -5.50
C ILE A 349 3.84 14.11 -6.49
N LYS A 350 3.89 12.85 -6.11
CA LYS A 350 3.36 11.75 -6.92
C LYS A 350 1.93 11.46 -6.55
N ARG A 351 1.10 11.29 -7.57
CA ARG A 351 -0.27 10.80 -7.41
C ARG A 351 -0.23 9.29 -7.21
N LYS A 352 -0.86 8.81 -6.15
CA LYS A 352 -1.20 7.40 -6.05
C LYS A 352 -2.36 7.10 -6.99
N LEU A 353 -2.30 5.98 -7.64
CA LEU A 353 -3.42 5.52 -8.46
C LEU A 353 -4.40 4.73 -7.63
N GLY A 354 -5.64 4.67 -8.15
CA GLY A 354 -6.70 3.86 -7.57
C GLY A 354 -6.32 2.38 -7.34
N VAL A 355 -5.40 1.84 -8.14
CA VAL A 355 -4.88 0.46 -7.98
C VAL A 355 -4.16 0.23 -6.64
N GLU A 356 -3.67 1.26 -6.00
CA GLU A 356 -3.06 1.15 -4.65
C GLU A 356 -4.03 0.59 -3.61
N ASN A 357 -5.33 0.81 -3.84
CA ASN A 357 -6.42 0.24 -3.06
C ASN A 357 -7.48 -0.27 -4.04
N SER A 358 -7.38 -1.53 -4.42
CA SER A 358 -8.33 -2.17 -5.34
C SER A 358 -9.13 -3.26 -4.66
N THR A 359 -10.36 -3.47 -5.11
CA THR A 359 -11.13 -4.67 -4.80
C THR A 359 -11.00 -5.64 -5.97
N VAL A 360 -10.50 -6.84 -5.71
CA VAL A 360 -10.36 -7.90 -6.70
C VAL A 360 -11.40 -8.97 -6.51
N VAL A 361 -11.74 -9.66 -7.60
CA VAL A 361 -12.57 -10.86 -7.59
C VAL A 361 -11.66 -12.08 -7.75
N SER A 362 -11.85 -13.09 -6.91
CA SER A 362 -11.09 -14.34 -6.98
C SER A 362 -11.39 -15.10 -8.28
N SER A 363 -10.36 -15.70 -8.91
CA SER A 363 -10.59 -16.60 -10.03
C SER A 363 -11.38 -17.86 -9.66
N ASN A 364 -11.41 -18.22 -8.37
CA ASN A 364 -12.20 -19.34 -7.84
C ASN A 364 -13.64 -18.95 -7.51
N SER A 365 -14.01 -17.67 -7.60
CA SER A 365 -15.40 -17.23 -7.32
C SER A 365 -16.37 -17.79 -8.36
N LYS A 366 -17.44 -18.38 -7.88
CA LYS A 366 -18.59 -18.80 -8.68
C LYS A 366 -19.61 -17.67 -8.90
N ASN A 367 -19.39 -16.53 -8.22
CA ASN A 367 -20.34 -15.42 -8.13
C ASN A 367 -19.75 -14.11 -8.68
N ALA A 368 -18.76 -14.16 -9.59
CA ALA A 368 -18.00 -12.98 -10.02
C ALA A 368 -18.89 -11.82 -10.50
N ALA A 369 -19.93 -12.09 -11.29
CA ALA A 369 -20.86 -11.06 -11.73
C ALA A 369 -21.63 -10.45 -10.55
N ARG A 370 -22.08 -11.26 -9.59
CA ARG A 370 -22.80 -10.81 -8.41
C ARG A 370 -21.88 -10.01 -7.45
N ALA A 371 -20.60 -10.41 -7.34
CA ALA A 371 -19.57 -9.67 -6.61
C ALA A 371 -19.38 -8.26 -7.20
N LEU A 372 -19.31 -8.14 -8.54
CA LEU A 372 -19.23 -6.84 -9.20
C LEU A 372 -20.46 -5.97 -8.97
N MET A 373 -21.67 -6.55 -8.97
CA MET A 373 -22.89 -5.81 -8.63
C MET A 373 -22.83 -5.26 -7.19
N ALA A 374 -22.31 -6.04 -6.24
CA ALA A 374 -22.13 -5.59 -4.87
C ALA A 374 -21.09 -4.47 -4.77
N ILE A 375 -19.94 -4.59 -5.45
CA ILE A 375 -18.92 -3.53 -5.52
C ILE A 375 -19.50 -2.24 -6.11
N GLU A 376 -20.29 -2.34 -7.17
CA GLU A 376 -20.99 -1.19 -7.76
C GLU A 376 -21.86 -0.51 -6.70
N LYS A 377 -22.68 -1.24 -5.96
CA LYS A 377 -23.52 -0.68 -4.89
C LYS A 377 -22.67 0.02 -3.82
N PHE A 378 -21.62 -0.62 -3.34
CA PHE A 378 -20.74 -0.05 -2.29
C PHE A 378 -20.04 1.24 -2.72
N MET A 379 -19.72 1.40 -4.00
CA MET A 379 -18.96 2.53 -4.50
C MET A 379 -19.81 3.64 -5.14
N THR A 380 -21.01 3.33 -5.63
CA THR A 380 -21.82 4.28 -6.41
C THR A 380 -23.16 4.64 -5.79
N ASP A 381 -23.62 3.89 -4.78
CA ASP A 381 -24.82 4.19 -3.99
C ASP A 381 -24.44 4.74 -2.62
N GLU A 382 -24.79 6.01 -2.34
CA GLU A 382 -24.41 6.69 -1.11
C GLU A 382 -24.86 5.96 0.16
N SER A 383 -26.05 5.33 0.12
CA SER A 383 -26.60 4.63 1.28
C SER A 383 -25.81 3.35 1.64
N TYR A 384 -25.29 2.63 0.64
CA TYR A 384 -24.37 1.52 0.84
C TYR A 384 -22.99 2.01 1.24
N TYR A 385 -22.50 3.06 0.57
CA TYR A 385 -21.20 3.66 0.88
C TYR A 385 -21.11 4.07 2.34
N ARG A 386 -22.14 4.75 2.85
CA ARG A 386 -22.19 5.20 4.25
C ARG A 386 -22.15 4.03 5.23
N LEU A 387 -22.90 2.96 4.98
CA LEU A 387 -22.83 1.75 5.82
C LEU A 387 -21.43 1.12 5.79
N MET A 388 -20.80 1.02 4.63
CA MET A 388 -19.47 0.41 4.49
C MET A 388 -18.35 1.26 5.11
N GLN A 389 -18.43 2.60 5.02
CA GLN A 389 -17.35 3.49 5.46
C GLN A 389 -17.58 4.06 6.87
N TYR A 390 -18.84 4.32 7.26
CA TYR A 390 -19.17 5.05 8.50
C TYR A 390 -20.03 4.23 9.47
N GLY A 391 -20.70 3.18 9.01
CA GLY A 391 -21.64 2.40 9.79
C GLY A 391 -23.06 2.97 9.77
N ILE A 392 -23.82 2.76 10.84
CA ILE A 392 -25.22 3.15 11.00
C ILE A 392 -25.28 4.59 11.52
N GLU A 393 -25.95 5.49 10.77
CA GLU A 393 -26.14 6.87 11.18
C GLU A 393 -26.98 6.95 12.48
N GLY A 394 -26.59 7.85 13.38
CA GLY A 394 -27.16 7.98 14.72
C GLY A 394 -26.58 7.02 15.75
N ARG A 395 -25.87 5.96 15.32
CA ARG A 395 -25.21 5.01 16.22
C ARG A 395 -23.68 5.10 16.13
N GLN A 396 -23.08 4.85 14.95
CA GLN A 396 -21.63 4.95 14.77
C GLN A 396 -21.19 6.38 14.43
N TYR A 397 -22.01 7.13 13.72
CA TYR A 397 -21.71 8.50 13.34
C TYR A 397 -22.98 9.35 13.26
N LYS A 398 -22.81 10.67 13.31
CA LYS A 398 -23.77 11.72 12.93
C LYS A 398 -23.06 12.75 12.07
N ILE A 399 -23.78 13.42 11.17
CA ILE A 399 -23.21 14.50 10.36
C ILE A 399 -23.55 15.82 11.02
N VAL A 400 -22.54 16.61 11.34
CA VAL A 400 -22.69 17.97 11.89
C VAL A 400 -21.79 18.90 11.07
N ASP A 401 -22.40 19.90 10.43
CA ASP A 401 -21.67 20.86 9.58
C ASP A 401 -20.82 20.20 8.47
N GLY A 402 -21.32 19.11 7.89
CA GLY A 402 -20.63 18.37 6.83
C GLY A 402 -19.49 17.46 7.32
N VAL A 403 -19.32 17.31 8.63
CA VAL A 403 -18.28 16.50 9.26
C VAL A 403 -18.91 15.30 9.98
N SER A 404 -18.33 14.12 9.81
CA SER A 404 -18.69 12.90 10.54
C SER A 404 -18.15 12.97 11.97
N LYS A 405 -19.05 12.91 12.95
CA LYS A 405 -18.75 12.94 14.38
C LYS A 405 -19.36 11.73 15.08
N ARG A 406 -18.77 11.32 16.19
CA ARG A 406 -19.40 10.34 17.07
C ARG A 406 -20.66 10.95 17.70
N PRO A 407 -21.79 10.21 17.79
CA PRO A 407 -22.95 10.61 18.59
C PRO A 407 -22.60 10.75 20.08
N ASP A 408 -23.33 11.59 20.81
CA ASP A 408 -23.06 11.83 22.23
C ASP A 408 -23.23 10.56 23.10
N ALA A 409 -24.09 9.63 22.68
CA ALA A 409 -24.33 8.36 23.35
C ALA A 409 -23.40 7.22 22.86
N TYR A 410 -22.42 7.51 22.00
CA TYR A 410 -21.51 6.51 21.45
C TYR A 410 -20.66 5.87 22.55
N ASP A 411 -20.65 4.52 22.56
CA ASP A 411 -19.81 3.72 23.45
C ASP A 411 -18.93 2.80 22.60
N GLU A 412 -17.61 3.04 22.60
CA GLU A 412 -16.65 2.26 21.81
C GLU A 412 -16.77 0.75 22.03
N LYS A 413 -17.11 0.31 23.25
CA LYS A 413 -17.25 -1.11 23.60
C LYS A 413 -18.53 -1.75 23.03
N LYS A 414 -19.48 -0.95 22.57
CA LYS A 414 -20.76 -1.43 22.01
C LYS A 414 -20.94 -1.04 20.56
N ASP A 415 -20.46 0.14 20.21
CA ASP A 415 -20.71 0.77 18.92
C ASP A 415 -19.45 0.85 18.05
N GLY A 416 -18.28 0.50 18.61
CA GLY A 416 -17.02 0.44 17.88
C GLY A 416 -17.11 -0.52 16.70
N GLY A 417 -16.87 -0.02 15.48
CA GLY A 417 -16.97 -0.81 14.28
C GLY A 417 -16.51 -0.05 13.05
N GLY A 418 -16.35 -0.80 11.98
CA GLY A 418 -15.93 -0.35 10.68
C GLY A 418 -15.22 -1.48 9.94
N PHE A 419 -15.24 -1.45 8.63
CA PHE A 419 -14.76 -2.57 7.83
C PHE A 419 -13.34 -2.36 7.27
N SER A 420 -12.73 -1.19 7.45
CA SER A 420 -11.44 -0.84 6.81
C SER A 420 -11.48 -1.02 5.29
N ALA A 421 -12.62 -0.70 4.67
CA ALA A 421 -12.90 -0.95 3.26
C ALA A 421 -12.28 0.14 2.35
N TRP A 422 -10.97 0.35 2.42
CA TRP A 422 -10.26 1.42 1.70
C TRP A 422 -10.39 1.32 0.19
N SER A 423 -10.46 0.11 -0.37
CA SER A 423 -10.62 -0.12 -1.80
C SER A 423 -12.00 0.28 -2.34
N LEU A 424 -12.99 0.46 -1.47
CA LEU A 424 -14.34 0.88 -1.85
C LEU A 424 -14.56 2.39 -1.68
N ARG A 425 -13.53 3.17 -1.32
CA ARG A 425 -13.66 4.62 -1.10
C ARG A 425 -13.93 5.37 -2.40
N ASN A 426 -14.75 6.41 -2.27
CA ASN A 426 -15.14 7.33 -3.35
C ASN A 426 -15.21 8.77 -2.82
N ASP A 427 -14.43 9.69 -3.39
CA ASP A 427 -14.39 11.10 -2.99
C ASP A 427 -15.76 11.77 -3.04
N LYS A 428 -16.63 11.35 -3.96
CA LYS A 428 -17.99 11.90 -4.12
C LYS A 428 -18.83 11.77 -2.86
N PHE A 429 -18.66 10.70 -2.08
CA PHE A 429 -19.47 10.40 -0.89
C PHE A 429 -18.67 10.52 0.41
N ASN A 430 -17.38 10.87 0.30
CA ASN A 430 -16.51 10.97 1.45
C ASN A 430 -16.93 12.15 2.34
N ILE A 431 -17.07 11.88 3.65
CA ILE A 431 -17.36 12.86 4.69
C ILE A 431 -16.11 12.95 5.57
N PRO A 432 -15.54 14.15 5.77
CA PRO A 432 -14.42 14.32 6.69
C PRO A 432 -14.75 13.81 8.09
N TYR A 433 -13.78 13.18 8.77
CA TYR A 433 -13.91 12.83 10.18
C TYR A 433 -13.41 13.97 11.06
N ASP A 434 -14.10 14.23 12.18
CA ASP A 434 -13.62 15.18 13.20
C ASP A 434 -12.37 14.71 13.95
N SER A 435 -12.05 13.41 13.83
CA SER A 435 -10.82 12.79 14.34
C SER A 435 -9.61 12.96 13.41
N GLU A 436 -9.80 13.50 12.20
CA GLU A 436 -8.72 13.79 11.25
C GLU A 436 -8.42 15.29 11.22
N ASP A 437 -7.16 15.64 10.97
CA ASP A 437 -6.79 17.04 10.74
C ASP A 437 -7.44 17.55 9.44
N PRO A 438 -8.26 18.63 9.49
CA PRO A 438 -8.98 19.12 8.32
C PRO A 438 -8.06 19.55 7.16
N ARG A 439 -6.80 19.89 7.44
CA ARG A 439 -5.80 20.25 6.43
C ARG A 439 -5.49 19.10 5.47
N ARG A 440 -5.83 17.85 5.81
CA ARG A 440 -5.74 16.71 4.90
C ARG A 440 -6.44 16.99 3.57
N TYR A 441 -7.66 17.52 3.64
CA TYR A 441 -8.48 17.77 2.45
C TYR A 441 -7.97 18.98 1.65
N GLU A 442 -7.49 20.01 2.35
CA GLU A 442 -6.87 21.18 1.73
C GLU A 442 -5.59 20.78 0.96
N LEU A 443 -4.74 19.97 1.58
CA LEU A 443 -3.51 19.46 0.97
C LEU A 443 -3.80 18.53 -0.21
N ASN A 444 -4.75 17.62 -0.09
CA ASN A 444 -5.17 16.76 -1.18
C ASN A 444 -5.66 17.57 -2.38
N ASN A 445 -6.50 18.58 -2.15
CA ASN A 445 -6.98 19.49 -3.19
C ASN A 445 -5.85 20.32 -3.83
N LYS A 446 -4.89 20.79 -3.03
CA LYS A 446 -3.70 21.50 -3.50
C LYS A 446 -2.85 20.60 -4.39
N TRP A 447 -2.53 19.41 -3.92
CA TRP A 447 -1.64 18.49 -4.61
C TRP A 447 -2.28 17.84 -5.84
N ASN A 448 -3.59 17.63 -5.85
CA ASN A 448 -4.30 17.15 -7.04
C ASN A 448 -4.04 18.01 -8.29
N LYS A 449 -3.77 19.31 -8.10
CA LYS A 449 -3.53 20.26 -9.20
C LYS A 449 -2.11 20.19 -9.75
N VAL A 450 -1.15 19.70 -8.98
CA VAL A 450 0.28 19.76 -9.30
C VAL A 450 0.98 18.39 -9.32
N ALA A 451 0.30 17.34 -8.88
CA ALA A 451 0.89 16.02 -8.79
C ALA A 451 1.19 15.42 -10.17
N ILE A 452 2.33 14.78 -10.25
CA ILE A 452 2.75 13.97 -11.41
C ILE A 452 2.28 12.52 -11.24
N ASN A 453 2.04 11.84 -12.36
CA ASN A 453 1.80 10.39 -12.33
C ASN A 453 3.11 9.66 -11.98
N ASP A 454 3.00 8.57 -11.21
CA ASP A 454 4.16 7.71 -10.96
C ASP A 454 4.52 6.97 -12.26
N PRO A 455 5.76 7.10 -12.78
CA PRO A 455 6.14 6.44 -14.04
C PRO A 455 6.19 4.92 -13.93
N PHE A 456 6.23 4.35 -12.72
CA PHE A 456 6.20 2.90 -12.49
C PHE A 456 4.80 2.32 -12.34
N MET A 457 3.78 3.12 -12.59
CA MET A 457 2.40 2.71 -12.49
C MET A 457 2.07 1.52 -13.39
N GLY A 458 1.59 0.43 -12.79
CA GLY A 458 1.35 -0.82 -13.51
C GLY A 458 2.60 -1.71 -13.70
N PHE A 459 3.77 -1.25 -13.28
CA PHE A 459 4.97 -2.09 -13.25
C PHE A 459 4.92 -3.07 -12.08
N SER A 460 5.13 -4.35 -12.38
CA SER A 460 5.31 -5.40 -11.37
C SER A 460 6.64 -6.10 -11.60
N PHE A 461 7.47 -6.11 -10.58
CA PHE A 461 8.76 -6.76 -10.64
C PHE A 461 8.64 -8.26 -10.32
N ASP A 462 9.03 -9.14 -11.26
CA ASP A 462 9.18 -10.57 -11.01
C ASP A 462 10.58 -10.85 -10.44
N SER A 463 10.63 -11.23 -9.18
CA SER A 463 11.89 -11.46 -8.45
C SER A 463 12.48 -12.85 -8.61
N LYS A 464 11.86 -13.76 -9.37
CA LYS A 464 12.28 -15.18 -9.46
C LYS A 464 13.76 -15.37 -9.78
N ASN A 465 14.29 -14.55 -10.71
CA ASN A 465 15.67 -14.66 -11.18
C ASN A 465 16.70 -14.09 -10.19
N VAL A 466 16.27 -13.32 -9.18
CA VAL A 466 17.13 -12.55 -8.28
C VAL A 466 16.70 -12.63 -6.80
N SER A 467 15.93 -13.64 -6.44
CA SER A 467 15.44 -13.83 -5.07
C SER A 467 16.57 -13.99 -4.03
N THR A 468 17.66 -14.63 -4.41
CA THR A 468 18.86 -14.78 -3.57
C THR A 468 19.56 -13.44 -3.37
N GLU A 469 19.74 -12.68 -4.45
CA GLU A 469 20.34 -11.35 -4.41
C GLU A 469 19.50 -10.40 -3.55
N LEU A 470 18.18 -10.42 -3.71
CA LEU A 470 17.27 -9.62 -2.89
C LEU A 470 17.45 -9.92 -1.39
N SER A 471 17.46 -11.18 -1.00
CA SER A 471 17.65 -11.57 0.40
C SER A 471 19.02 -11.15 0.93
N SER A 472 20.06 -11.28 0.12
CA SER A 472 21.43 -10.88 0.48
C SER A 472 21.55 -9.36 0.64
N ILE A 473 20.97 -8.58 -0.26
CA ILE A 473 20.92 -7.11 -0.20
C ILE A 473 20.14 -6.65 1.03
N ALA A 474 19.00 -7.29 1.34
CA ALA A 474 18.23 -6.98 2.54
C ALA A 474 19.06 -7.14 3.82
N ASN A 475 19.87 -8.20 3.91
CA ASN A 475 20.77 -8.41 5.03
C ASN A 475 21.85 -7.30 5.13
N VAL A 476 22.44 -6.91 4.00
CA VAL A 476 23.42 -5.81 3.96
C VAL A 476 22.77 -4.49 4.40
N ASN A 477 21.56 -4.20 3.93
CA ASN A 477 20.80 -3.01 4.33
C ASN A 477 20.53 -2.99 5.84
N SER A 478 20.08 -4.12 6.39
CA SER A 478 19.81 -4.24 7.83
C SER A 478 21.07 -4.06 8.68
N GLN A 479 22.22 -4.53 8.21
CA GLN A 479 23.47 -4.47 8.96
C GLN A 479 24.20 -3.12 8.82
N LEU A 480 24.25 -2.55 7.63
CA LEU A 480 25.04 -1.34 7.34
C LEU A 480 24.16 -0.14 6.99
N GLY A 481 23.16 -0.32 6.14
CA GLY A 481 22.33 0.77 5.66
C GLY A 481 21.61 1.50 6.79
N ILE A 482 20.99 0.75 7.73
CA ILE A 482 20.34 1.31 8.92
C ILE A 482 21.32 2.12 9.77
N GLN A 483 22.53 1.60 10.00
CA GLN A 483 23.54 2.30 10.79
C GLN A 483 24.01 3.60 10.12
N ILE A 484 24.17 3.58 8.78
CA ILE A 484 24.53 4.77 8.00
C ILE A 484 23.42 5.82 8.11
N MET A 485 22.16 5.43 7.90
CA MET A 485 21.01 6.35 7.96
C MET A 485 20.81 6.94 9.36
N LEU A 486 21.16 6.22 10.41
CA LEU A 486 21.09 6.71 11.78
C LEU A 486 22.41 7.35 12.26
N GLY A 487 23.41 7.52 11.40
CA GLY A 487 24.70 8.12 11.72
C GLY A 487 25.47 7.38 12.81
N LYS A 488 25.24 6.06 12.95
CA LYS A 488 25.88 5.20 13.98
C LYS A 488 27.18 4.56 13.50
N THR A 489 27.91 5.26 12.66
CA THR A 489 29.19 4.83 12.11
C THR A 489 30.31 5.75 12.62
N GLN A 490 31.52 5.20 12.81
CA GLN A 490 32.66 5.99 13.26
C GLN A 490 33.17 6.92 12.16
N ASP A 491 33.29 6.39 10.95
CA ASP A 491 33.66 7.10 9.73
C ASP A 491 32.55 6.89 8.70
N PRO A 492 31.74 7.89 8.41
CA PRO A 492 30.61 7.75 7.49
C PRO A 492 31.04 7.48 6.04
N LYS A 493 32.18 8.03 5.58
CA LYS A 493 32.65 7.82 4.21
C LYS A 493 33.15 6.39 4.02
N LYS A 494 33.95 5.90 4.99
CA LYS A 494 34.38 4.51 4.98
C LYS A 494 33.20 3.55 5.10
N ALA A 495 32.21 3.86 5.92
CA ALA A 495 31.01 3.02 6.06
C ALA A 495 30.22 2.95 4.75
N VAL A 496 30.13 4.05 3.98
CA VAL A 496 29.50 4.05 2.65
C VAL A 496 30.33 3.23 1.65
N GLU A 497 31.65 3.31 1.69
CA GLU A 497 32.52 2.48 0.85
C GLU A 497 32.32 0.98 1.17
N ASP A 498 32.35 0.60 2.44
CA ASP A 498 32.14 -0.77 2.90
C ASP A 498 30.73 -1.27 2.50
N TYR A 499 29.72 -0.42 2.61
CA TYR A 499 28.35 -0.71 2.19
C TYR A 499 28.25 -0.94 0.68
N ARG A 500 28.85 -0.09 -0.15
CA ARG A 500 28.95 -0.27 -1.62
C ARG A 500 29.61 -1.60 -1.99
N ASN A 501 30.70 -1.95 -1.31
CA ASN A 501 31.41 -3.21 -1.55
C ASN A 501 30.55 -4.42 -1.19
N GLN A 502 29.86 -4.39 -0.06
CA GLN A 502 28.96 -5.49 0.35
C GLN A 502 27.72 -5.60 -0.55
N LEU A 503 27.14 -4.48 -0.99
CA LEU A 503 26.04 -4.48 -1.98
C LEU A 503 26.46 -5.14 -3.29
N LYS A 504 27.68 -4.87 -3.80
CA LYS A 504 28.21 -5.53 -5.00
C LYS A 504 28.37 -7.03 -4.78
N GLN A 505 28.93 -7.44 -3.65
CA GLN A 505 29.07 -8.86 -3.30
C GLN A 505 27.71 -9.55 -3.14
N ALA A 506 26.68 -8.84 -2.66
CA ALA A 506 25.31 -9.31 -2.54
C ALA A 506 24.57 -9.38 -3.88
N GLY A 507 25.17 -8.90 -4.98
CA GLY A 507 24.61 -9.02 -6.32
C GLY A 507 23.72 -7.84 -6.74
N VAL A 508 23.92 -6.63 -6.18
CA VAL A 508 23.13 -5.45 -6.52
C VAL A 508 23.13 -5.13 -8.02
N ASP A 509 24.26 -5.35 -8.71
CA ASP A 509 24.37 -5.10 -10.15
C ASP A 509 23.46 -6.06 -10.95
N LYS A 510 23.36 -7.34 -10.54
CA LYS A 510 22.44 -8.30 -11.15
C LYS A 510 20.98 -7.91 -10.90
N LEU A 511 20.66 -7.46 -9.69
CA LEU A 511 19.30 -6.96 -9.37
C LEU A 511 18.95 -5.75 -10.24
N ILE A 512 19.82 -4.75 -10.33
CA ILE A 512 19.62 -3.56 -11.16
C ILE A 512 19.40 -3.94 -12.63
N GLN A 513 20.18 -4.87 -13.16
CA GLN A 513 20.06 -5.32 -14.54
C GLN A 513 18.71 -6.02 -14.77
N GLU A 514 18.29 -6.92 -13.88
CA GLU A 514 17.00 -7.60 -13.99
C GLU A 514 15.83 -6.60 -13.97
N VAL A 515 15.88 -5.58 -13.09
CA VAL A 515 14.87 -4.52 -13.06
C VAL A 515 14.84 -3.74 -14.38
N LYS A 516 16.01 -3.37 -14.92
CA LYS A 516 16.12 -2.67 -16.23
C LYS A 516 15.57 -3.53 -17.37
N ASP A 517 15.88 -4.81 -17.39
CA ASP A 517 15.41 -5.74 -18.43
C ASP A 517 13.88 -5.90 -18.41
N GLN A 518 13.28 -5.93 -17.22
CA GLN A 518 11.82 -5.96 -17.08
C GLN A 518 11.20 -4.62 -17.46
N LEU A 519 11.78 -3.49 -17.02
CA LEU A 519 11.32 -2.14 -17.39
C LEU A 519 11.44 -1.87 -18.89
N SER A 520 12.39 -2.48 -19.59
CA SER A 520 12.51 -2.34 -21.06
C SER A 520 11.29 -2.88 -21.83
N LYS A 521 10.52 -3.77 -21.21
CA LYS A 521 9.29 -4.38 -21.75
C LYS A 521 8.04 -3.68 -21.23
N PHE A 522 8.18 -2.76 -20.30
CA PHE A 522 7.08 -2.04 -19.68
C PHE A 522 6.82 -0.71 -20.39
N THR A 523 5.55 -0.38 -20.58
CA THR A 523 5.13 0.92 -21.09
C THR A 523 4.34 1.65 -20.00
N PRO A 524 4.81 2.81 -19.52
CA PRO A 524 4.09 3.59 -18.51
C PRO A 524 2.67 3.95 -18.95
N VAL A 525 1.76 3.94 -18.02
CA VAL A 525 0.40 4.48 -18.23
C VAL A 525 0.51 6.00 -18.35
N LYS A 526 0.00 6.56 -19.45
CA LYS A 526 0.02 8.01 -19.74
C LYS A 526 -1.09 8.74 -19.00
#